data_cda1216e3ecd5b2591c71aedb1fdb341
#
_entry.id   cda1216e3ecd5b2591c71aedb1fdb341
#
_cell.length_a   1.000
_cell.length_b   1.000
_cell.length_c   1.000
_cell.angle_alpha   90.00
_cell.angle_beta   90.00
_cell.angle_gamma   90.00
#
_symmetry.space_group_name_H-M   'P 1'
#
loop_
_entity.id
_entity.type
_entity.pdbx_description
1 polymer ?
#
loop_
_entity_poly.entity_id
_entity_poly.type
_entity_poly.pdbx_seq_one_letter_code
_entity_poly.pdbx_strand_id
1 'polypeptide(L)'
;MGAGAVAASGLITLLRTAPTIIGALTSGFAKMGKAKANVDKKLSRIEHDLPMSVVAGGSVLLIVLMFLFLQFKPVPGAQVGWLANLAASILVLVFGFLFVTVSARIVGIVGSSASPVSGMTIATLMATAAIFLVKGWTAPAFGALAITIGGIVCIAASNAGDTAQDLKTGYLVGATPWKQQVAVMFGVVISTIAIGTTLNAMNKGLESFQKLPTPRAISLAALPEGVQNQGQFKRDEFKLKGKVNGAAELSVVGEVTDAKKYVLLNAIGSPVLEDGKYLFNPQTGAIEIQWTQGIGSEKAAAPQGRLMATVINGILSRKLPWGLVLLGVALVLGIELLGVRSLTFAVGAYLSIGTTLAIFCGGLIRWLVEQAAARAGEGAKTDAESEVSSGSLFASGLIASGGIMGLLGVATQALNLTFPAFKETNPFYKDWVSVLCFAMLGTSLYYFARKPMPSEAVLEAVEDEFNNR
;
A
#
# COMPACT_ATOMS: atom_id res chain seq x y z
N MET A 1 -13.20 -5.18 -15.18
CA MET A 1 -12.37 -6.34 -15.55
C MET A 1 -11.18 -6.50 -14.60
N GLY A 2 -10.25 -5.54 -14.48
CA GLY A 2 -9.12 -5.60 -13.55
C GLY A 2 -9.52 -5.85 -12.10
N ALA A 3 -10.59 -5.23 -11.61
CA ALA A 3 -11.14 -5.46 -10.27
C ALA A 3 -11.55 -6.92 -10.03
N GLY A 4 -12.24 -7.55 -11.01
CA GLY A 4 -12.60 -8.96 -10.94
C GLY A 4 -11.38 -9.88 -10.97
N ALA A 5 -10.39 -9.55 -11.79
CA ALA A 5 -9.13 -10.28 -11.88
C ALA A 5 -8.38 -10.26 -10.52
N VAL A 6 -8.23 -9.08 -9.91
CA VAL A 6 -7.54 -8.93 -8.62
C VAL A 6 -8.30 -9.62 -7.49
N ALA A 7 -9.63 -9.51 -7.47
CA ALA A 7 -10.46 -10.18 -6.47
C ALA A 7 -10.34 -11.70 -6.56
N ALA A 8 -10.42 -12.27 -7.77
CA ALA A 8 -10.28 -13.71 -7.98
C ALA A 8 -8.86 -14.20 -7.65
N SER A 9 -7.81 -13.49 -8.09
CA SER A 9 -6.44 -13.87 -7.79
C SER A 9 -6.13 -13.79 -6.29
N GLY A 10 -6.67 -12.77 -5.60
CA GLY A 10 -6.58 -12.64 -4.15
C GLY A 10 -7.24 -13.82 -3.42
N LEU A 11 -8.43 -14.22 -3.86
CA LEU A 11 -9.13 -15.37 -3.31
C LEU A 11 -8.39 -16.70 -3.57
N ILE A 12 -7.87 -16.89 -4.79
CA ILE A 12 -7.04 -18.06 -5.12
C ILE A 12 -5.80 -18.11 -4.23
N THR A 13 -5.11 -16.98 -4.07
CA THR A 13 -3.94 -16.88 -3.17
C THR A 13 -4.30 -17.22 -1.74
N LEU A 14 -5.43 -16.70 -1.24
CA LEU A 14 -5.94 -17.02 0.10
C LEU A 14 -6.21 -18.53 0.26
N LEU A 15 -6.89 -19.14 -0.70
CA LEU A 15 -7.18 -20.57 -0.69
C LEU A 15 -5.90 -21.43 -0.72
N ARG A 16 -4.91 -21.03 -1.50
CA ARG A 16 -3.60 -21.71 -1.52
C ARG A 16 -2.83 -21.58 -0.21
N THR A 17 -2.95 -20.45 0.46
CA THR A 17 -2.30 -20.23 1.76
C THR A 17 -3.13 -20.74 2.94
N ALA A 18 -4.39 -21.14 2.74
CA ALA A 18 -5.27 -21.65 3.79
C ALA A 18 -4.66 -22.79 4.62
N PRO A 19 -4.02 -23.82 4.06
CA PRO A 19 -3.36 -24.87 4.85
C PRO A 19 -2.28 -24.31 5.78
N THR A 20 -1.50 -23.34 5.29
CA THR A 20 -0.47 -22.66 6.09
C THR A 20 -1.10 -21.82 7.21
N ILE A 21 -2.20 -21.13 6.91
CA ILE A 21 -2.99 -20.37 7.90
C ILE A 21 -3.48 -21.29 9.02
N ILE A 22 -4.15 -22.39 8.65
CA ILE A 22 -4.68 -23.36 9.61
C ILE A 22 -3.55 -23.98 10.44
N GLY A 23 -2.46 -24.37 9.78
CA GLY A 23 -1.27 -24.90 10.45
C GLY A 23 -0.62 -23.90 11.41
N ALA A 24 -0.57 -22.61 11.07
CA ALA A 24 -0.03 -21.55 11.93
C ALA A 24 -0.93 -21.33 13.16
N LEU A 25 -2.25 -21.26 12.96
CA LEU A 25 -3.20 -21.08 14.04
C LEU A 25 -3.18 -22.27 15.01
N THR A 26 -3.28 -23.50 14.49
CA THR A 26 -3.27 -24.70 15.31
C THR A 26 -1.98 -24.87 16.10
N SER A 27 -0.82 -24.60 15.49
CA SER A 27 0.47 -24.65 16.19
C SER A 27 0.62 -23.52 17.22
N GLY A 28 0.08 -22.34 16.96
CA GLY A 28 0.05 -21.22 17.90
C GLY A 28 -0.77 -21.55 19.14
N PHE A 29 -2.00 -22.04 18.97
CA PHE A 29 -2.87 -22.45 20.09
C PHE A 29 -2.30 -23.65 20.86
N ALA A 30 -1.68 -24.62 20.19
CA ALA A 30 -1.04 -25.76 20.85
C ALA A 30 0.14 -25.32 21.72
N LYS A 31 0.94 -24.33 21.29
CA LYS A 31 2.01 -23.76 22.11
C LYS A 31 1.49 -22.98 23.31
N MET A 32 0.38 -22.25 23.18
CA MET A 32 -0.28 -21.57 24.30
C MET A 32 -0.71 -22.54 25.41
N GLY A 33 -1.24 -23.73 25.03
CA GLY A 33 -1.62 -24.78 25.97
C GLY A 33 -0.42 -25.39 26.71
N LYS A 34 0.72 -25.56 26.01
CA LYS A 34 1.95 -26.13 26.58
C LYS A 34 2.75 -25.13 27.42
N ALA A 35 2.66 -23.83 27.15
CA ALA A 35 3.34 -22.78 27.94
C ALA A 35 2.84 -22.74 29.41
N LYS A 36 1.60 -23.14 29.68
CA LYS A 36 1.08 -23.31 31.05
C LYS A 36 1.69 -24.49 31.80
N ALA A 37 2.24 -25.49 31.11
CA ALA A 37 2.76 -26.71 31.71
C ALA A 37 4.26 -26.67 32.02
N ASN A 38 5.02 -25.68 31.53
CA ASN A 38 6.48 -25.61 31.64
C ASN A 38 6.98 -24.36 32.42
N VAL A 39 6.34 -24.04 33.54
CA VAL A 39 6.72 -22.86 34.36
C VAL A 39 8.09 -23.04 35.06
N ASP A 40 8.64 -24.24 35.14
CA ASP A 40 9.89 -24.52 35.89
C ASP A 40 11.16 -24.67 35.05
N LYS A 41 11.13 -24.50 33.74
CA LYS A 41 12.36 -24.52 32.94
C LYS A 41 12.99 -23.12 32.90
N LYS A 42 14.25 -22.99 33.33
CA LYS A 42 15.07 -21.82 33.06
C LYS A 42 15.17 -21.64 31.55
N LEU A 43 14.36 -20.70 31.02
CA LEU A 43 14.39 -20.32 29.60
C LEU A 43 15.75 -19.73 29.24
N SER A 44 16.30 -20.12 28.10
CA SER A 44 17.47 -19.48 27.53
C SER A 44 17.19 -18.01 27.21
N ARG A 45 18.21 -17.16 27.19
CA ARG A 45 18.08 -15.73 26.84
C ARG A 45 17.35 -15.51 25.51
N ILE A 46 17.58 -16.36 24.53
CA ILE A 46 16.98 -16.31 23.20
C ILE A 46 15.52 -16.80 23.13
N GLU A 47 14.97 -17.31 24.24
CA GLU A 47 13.58 -17.79 24.35
C GLU A 47 12.70 -16.85 25.17
N HIS A 48 13.27 -15.72 25.66
CA HIS A 48 12.53 -14.73 26.44
C HIS A 48 11.73 -13.80 25.53
N ASP A 49 10.46 -14.14 25.29
CA ASP A 49 9.48 -13.32 24.59
C ASP A 49 8.69 -12.40 25.55
N LEU A 50 7.94 -11.45 24.98
CA LEU A 50 6.97 -10.68 25.73
C LEU A 50 5.91 -11.61 26.36
N PRO A 51 5.57 -11.40 27.64
CA PRO A 51 4.58 -12.24 28.32
C PRO A 51 3.21 -12.11 27.67
N MET A 52 2.49 -13.22 27.57
CA MET A 52 1.18 -13.32 26.90
C MET A 52 0.14 -12.38 27.50
N SER A 53 0.25 -12.02 28.78
CA SER A 53 -0.60 -11.03 29.42
C SER A 53 -0.45 -9.63 28.82
N VAL A 54 0.75 -9.25 28.40
CA VAL A 54 1.02 -7.97 27.70
C VAL A 54 0.38 -8.00 26.32
N VAL A 55 0.48 -9.13 25.59
CA VAL A 55 -0.13 -9.29 24.27
C VAL A 55 -1.66 -9.23 24.37
N ALA A 56 -2.26 -9.96 25.29
CA ALA A 56 -3.71 -9.97 25.48
C ALA A 56 -4.22 -8.59 25.95
N GLY A 57 -3.58 -8.01 26.97
CA GLY A 57 -3.94 -6.68 27.45
C GLY A 57 -3.78 -5.59 26.40
N GLY A 58 -2.68 -5.62 25.63
CA GLY A 58 -2.43 -4.74 24.49
C GLY A 58 -3.49 -4.86 23.39
N SER A 59 -3.91 -6.09 23.07
CA SER A 59 -4.97 -6.32 22.08
C SER A 59 -6.32 -5.73 22.50
N VAL A 60 -6.70 -5.88 23.77
CA VAL A 60 -7.92 -5.26 24.31
C VAL A 60 -7.79 -3.73 24.30
N LEU A 61 -6.64 -3.21 24.73
CA LEU A 61 -6.38 -1.77 24.69
C LEU A 61 -6.48 -1.21 23.28
N LEU A 62 -5.96 -1.91 22.26
CA LEU A 62 -6.06 -1.50 20.85
C LEU A 62 -7.51 -1.42 20.37
N ILE A 63 -8.38 -2.39 20.75
CA ILE A 63 -9.82 -2.31 20.41
C ILE A 63 -10.43 -1.04 21.00
N VAL A 64 -10.16 -0.79 22.28
CA VAL A 64 -10.72 0.37 22.99
C VAL A 64 -10.21 1.69 22.37
N LEU A 65 -8.91 1.80 22.16
CA LEU A 65 -8.31 3.00 21.54
C LEU A 65 -8.83 3.22 20.12
N MET A 66 -8.95 2.17 19.32
CA MET A 66 -9.47 2.27 17.97
C MET A 66 -10.95 2.67 17.95
N PHE A 67 -11.76 2.07 18.82
CA PHE A 67 -13.16 2.46 18.97
C PHE A 67 -13.29 3.94 19.37
N LEU A 68 -12.55 4.39 20.38
CA LEU A 68 -12.54 5.78 20.82
C LEU A 68 -12.08 6.73 19.69
N PHE A 69 -11.01 6.33 18.97
CA PHE A 69 -10.53 7.13 17.85
C PHE A 69 -11.58 7.27 16.74
N LEU A 70 -12.22 6.18 16.32
CA LEU A 70 -13.28 6.22 15.31
C LEU A 70 -14.51 7.00 15.77
N GLN A 71 -14.80 6.98 17.08
CA GLN A 71 -15.94 7.68 17.65
C GLN A 71 -15.73 9.21 17.73
N PHE A 72 -14.54 9.64 18.20
CA PHE A 72 -14.26 11.06 18.41
C PHE A 72 -13.62 11.76 17.20
N LYS A 73 -12.91 11.01 16.37
CA LYS A 73 -12.30 11.51 15.13
C LYS A 73 -12.66 10.56 13.96
N PRO A 74 -13.91 10.56 13.50
CA PRO A 74 -14.33 9.68 12.43
C PRO A 74 -13.49 9.94 11.18
N VAL A 75 -13.27 8.86 10.43
CA VAL A 75 -12.62 8.93 9.11
C VAL A 75 -13.43 9.91 8.24
N PRO A 76 -12.78 10.86 7.54
CA PRO A 76 -13.48 11.77 6.65
C PRO A 76 -14.37 11.02 5.66
N GLY A 77 -15.65 11.34 5.63
CA GLY A 77 -16.64 10.63 4.82
C GLY A 77 -17.22 9.36 5.44
N ALA A 78 -16.74 8.92 6.61
CA ALA A 78 -17.21 7.72 7.32
C ALA A 78 -17.80 8.06 8.68
N GLN A 79 -18.74 9.00 8.73
CA GLN A 79 -19.52 9.26 9.94
C GLN A 79 -20.61 8.19 10.07
N VAL A 80 -20.33 7.18 10.89
CA VAL A 80 -21.21 6.05 11.16
C VAL A 80 -21.51 5.94 12.65
N GLY A 81 -22.56 5.20 12.99
CA GLY A 81 -22.97 5.03 14.38
C GLY A 81 -21.95 4.25 15.22
N TRP A 82 -22.05 4.39 16.56
CA TRP A 82 -21.14 3.75 17.52
C TRP A 82 -21.03 2.23 17.35
N LEU A 83 -22.12 1.56 16.97
CA LEU A 83 -22.15 0.11 16.74
C LEU A 83 -21.26 -0.29 15.56
N ALA A 84 -21.26 0.50 14.49
CA ALA A 84 -20.41 0.27 13.32
C ALA A 84 -18.93 0.51 13.66
N ASN A 85 -18.63 1.54 14.46
CA ASN A 85 -17.27 1.80 14.93
C ASN A 85 -16.74 0.68 15.83
N LEU A 86 -17.59 0.14 16.70
CA LEU A 86 -17.24 -1.03 17.52
C LEU A 86 -17.01 -2.27 16.66
N ALA A 87 -17.91 -2.54 15.72
CA ALA A 87 -17.76 -3.66 14.78
C ALA A 87 -16.48 -3.52 13.95
N ALA A 88 -16.17 -2.32 13.46
CA ALA A 88 -14.93 -2.04 12.75
C ALA A 88 -13.70 -2.36 13.60
N SER A 89 -13.67 -1.94 14.85
CA SER A 89 -12.55 -2.18 15.78
C SER A 89 -12.34 -3.66 16.05
N ILE A 90 -13.43 -4.43 16.20
CA ILE A 90 -13.37 -5.88 16.35
C ILE A 90 -12.89 -6.57 15.07
N LEU A 91 -13.41 -6.15 13.90
CA LEU A 91 -12.99 -6.70 12.61
C LEU A 91 -11.50 -6.48 12.33
N VAL A 92 -10.98 -5.29 12.67
CA VAL A 92 -9.54 -5.02 12.56
C VAL A 92 -8.73 -5.99 13.42
N LEU A 93 -9.14 -6.25 14.65
CA LEU A 93 -8.43 -7.21 15.51
C LEU A 93 -8.51 -8.63 14.95
N VAL A 94 -9.70 -9.09 14.55
CA VAL A 94 -9.91 -10.46 14.04
C VAL A 94 -9.12 -10.69 12.76
N PHE A 95 -9.25 -9.82 11.75
CA PHE A 95 -8.51 -9.94 10.51
C PHE A 95 -7.03 -9.62 10.70
N GLY A 96 -6.70 -8.66 11.57
CA GLY A 96 -5.33 -8.37 11.95
C GLY A 96 -4.64 -9.60 12.51
N PHE A 97 -5.20 -10.22 13.55
CA PHE A 97 -4.63 -11.43 14.14
C PHE A 97 -4.47 -12.57 13.13
N LEU A 98 -5.48 -12.80 12.30
CA LEU A 98 -5.45 -13.83 11.28
C LEU A 98 -4.29 -13.59 10.29
N PHE A 99 -4.24 -12.40 9.67
CA PHE A 99 -3.29 -12.13 8.58
C PHE A 99 -1.89 -11.78 9.06
N VAL A 100 -1.75 -11.19 10.25
CA VAL A 100 -0.46 -11.00 10.93
C VAL A 100 0.23 -12.34 11.17
N THR A 101 -0.51 -13.32 11.67
CA THR A 101 0.03 -14.68 11.91
C THR A 101 0.52 -15.33 10.62
N VAL A 102 -0.24 -15.17 9.53
CA VAL A 102 0.11 -15.70 8.20
C VAL A 102 1.36 -15.02 7.64
N SER A 103 1.37 -13.68 7.66
CA SER A 103 2.47 -12.89 7.14
C SER A 103 3.77 -13.19 7.88
N ALA A 104 3.74 -13.15 9.23
CA ALA A 104 4.90 -13.45 10.06
C ALA A 104 5.47 -14.85 9.76
N ARG A 105 4.61 -15.86 9.57
CA ARG A 105 5.07 -17.21 9.28
C ARG A 105 5.68 -17.34 7.88
N ILE A 106 5.04 -16.80 6.85
CA ILE A 106 5.55 -16.88 5.47
C ILE A 106 6.87 -16.12 5.36
N VAL A 107 6.91 -14.89 5.83
CA VAL A 107 8.11 -14.05 5.76
C VAL A 107 9.25 -14.59 6.61
N GLY A 108 8.95 -15.14 7.79
CA GLY A 108 9.96 -15.75 8.66
C GLY A 108 10.62 -17.00 8.07
N ILE A 109 9.98 -17.67 7.10
CA ILE A 109 10.51 -18.85 6.42
C ILE A 109 11.15 -18.50 5.08
N VAL A 110 10.48 -17.69 4.26
CA VAL A 110 10.83 -17.45 2.86
C VAL A 110 11.51 -16.10 2.66
N GLY A 111 11.02 -15.05 3.32
CA GLY A 111 11.51 -13.69 3.17
C GLY A 111 10.39 -12.68 2.91
N SER A 112 10.69 -11.37 3.01
CA SER A 112 9.69 -10.30 2.93
C SER A 112 9.03 -10.19 1.56
N SER A 113 9.72 -10.52 0.48
CA SER A 113 9.19 -10.49 -0.88
C SER A 113 8.07 -11.52 -1.11
N ALA A 114 8.03 -12.59 -0.33
CA ALA A 114 7.02 -13.63 -0.42
C ALA A 114 5.72 -13.32 0.33
N SER A 115 5.62 -12.19 1.05
CA SER A 115 4.44 -11.85 1.82
C SER A 115 3.23 -11.54 0.91
N PRO A 116 2.12 -12.30 1.02
CA PRO A 116 0.94 -12.10 0.17
C PRO A 116 0.04 -10.95 0.67
N VAL A 117 0.63 -9.80 1.05
CA VAL A 117 -0.07 -8.67 1.67
C VAL A 117 -1.24 -8.18 0.82
N SER A 118 -1.07 -8.10 -0.51
CA SER A 118 -2.14 -7.69 -1.43
C SER A 118 -3.35 -8.62 -1.37
N GLY A 119 -3.11 -9.95 -1.37
CA GLY A 119 -4.18 -10.95 -1.26
C GLY A 119 -4.93 -10.85 0.08
N MET A 120 -4.20 -10.70 1.18
CA MET A 120 -4.76 -10.55 2.52
C MET A 120 -5.59 -9.27 2.66
N THR A 121 -5.11 -8.16 2.08
CA THR A 121 -5.84 -6.89 2.06
C THR A 121 -7.15 -7.00 1.29
N ILE A 122 -7.12 -7.59 0.09
CA ILE A 122 -8.32 -7.79 -0.73
C ILE A 122 -9.32 -8.67 0.00
N ALA A 123 -8.86 -9.76 0.61
CA ALA A 123 -9.72 -10.65 1.40
C ALA A 123 -10.38 -9.92 2.58
N THR A 124 -9.62 -9.09 3.30
CA THR A 124 -10.15 -8.25 4.40
C THR A 124 -11.23 -7.30 3.88
N LEU A 125 -10.94 -6.60 2.79
CA LEU A 125 -11.86 -5.63 2.19
C LEU A 125 -13.15 -6.29 1.72
N MET A 126 -13.05 -7.41 1.02
CA MET A 126 -14.22 -8.15 0.52
C MET A 126 -15.04 -8.73 1.66
N ALA A 127 -14.40 -9.33 2.67
CA ALA A 127 -15.09 -9.87 3.83
C ALA A 127 -15.81 -8.78 4.63
N THR A 128 -15.14 -7.63 4.84
CA THR A 128 -15.73 -6.47 5.52
C THR A 128 -16.93 -5.93 4.74
N ALA A 129 -16.79 -5.75 3.41
CA ALA A 129 -17.87 -5.29 2.56
C ALA A 129 -19.06 -6.26 2.54
N ALA A 130 -18.79 -7.57 2.54
CA ALA A 130 -19.83 -8.59 2.62
C ALA A 130 -20.59 -8.54 3.96
N ILE A 131 -19.88 -8.38 5.09
CA ILE A 131 -20.48 -8.22 6.41
C ILE A 131 -21.37 -6.98 6.47
N PHE A 132 -20.87 -5.85 5.94
CA PHE A 132 -21.64 -4.60 5.89
C PHE A 132 -22.89 -4.74 5.01
N LEU A 133 -22.77 -5.42 3.87
CA LEU A 133 -23.89 -5.68 2.97
C LEU A 133 -24.98 -6.53 3.64
N VAL A 134 -24.60 -7.61 4.36
CA VAL A 134 -25.53 -8.48 5.11
C VAL A 134 -26.22 -7.70 6.23
N LYS A 135 -25.53 -6.76 6.87
CA LYS A 135 -26.10 -5.88 7.90
C LYS A 135 -26.93 -4.72 7.32
N GLY A 136 -27.00 -4.56 6.00
CA GLY A 136 -27.70 -3.46 5.36
C GLY A 136 -26.96 -2.12 5.45
N TRP A 137 -25.68 -2.12 5.81
CA TRP A 137 -24.83 -0.93 5.91
C TRP A 137 -24.23 -0.59 4.55
N THR A 138 -25.03 0.00 3.68
CA THR A 138 -24.70 0.22 2.26
C THR A 138 -24.39 1.67 1.90
N ALA A 139 -24.52 2.62 2.84
CA ALA A 139 -24.18 4.02 2.59
C ALA A 139 -22.68 4.17 2.24
N PRO A 140 -22.30 5.17 1.42
CA PRO A 140 -20.91 5.40 0.99
C PRO A 140 -19.91 5.54 2.14
N ALA A 141 -20.37 6.04 3.29
CA ALA A 141 -19.57 6.11 4.53
C ALA A 141 -19.00 4.76 4.98
N PHE A 142 -19.74 3.68 4.79
CA PHE A 142 -19.28 2.34 5.13
C PHE A 142 -18.21 1.82 4.15
N GLY A 143 -18.21 2.31 2.91
CA GLY A 143 -17.14 2.07 1.96
C GLY A 143 -15.80 2.63 2.45
N ALA A 144 -15.80 3.89 2.91
CA ALA A 144 -14.62 4.53 3.48
C ALA A 144 -14.13 3.78 4.76
N LEU A 145 -15.07 3.35 5.62
CA LEU A 145 -14.74 2.56 6.80
C LEU A 145 -14.14 1.19 6.44
N ALA A 146 -14.69 0.51 5.44
CA ALA A 146 -14.14 -0.78 4.98
C ALA A 146 -12.71 -0.62 4.46
N ILE A 147 -12.43 0.44 3.65
CA ILE A 147 -11.08 0.74 3.17
C ILE A 147 -10.13 1.00 4.34
N THR A 148 -10.57 1.70 5.36
CA THR A 148 -9.78 1.96 6.56
C THR A 148 -9.43 0.66 7.29
N ILE A 149 -10.40 -0.25 7.48
CA ILE A 149 -10.17 -1.58 8.08
C ILE A 149 -9.13 -2.35 7.26
N GLY A 150 -9.31 -2.44 5.95
CA GLY A 150 -8.38 -3.13 5.07
C GLY A 150 -6.98 -2.52 5.07
N GLY A 151 -6.88 -1.19 5.11
CA GLY A 151 -5.61 -0.47 5.21
C GLY A 151 -4.86 -0.75 6.51
N ILE A 152 -5.55 -0.76 7.65
CA ILE A 152 -4.95 -1.07 8.95
C ILE A 152 -4.45 -2.52 8.98
N VAL A 153 -5.25 -3.46 8.51
CA VAL A 153 -4.86 -4.89 8.44
C VAL A 153 -3.69 -5.09 7.47
N CYS A 154 -3.67 -4.37 6.35
CA CYS A 154 -2.54 -4.38 5.40
C CYS A 154 -1.24 -3.95 6.06
N ILE A 155 -1.25 -2.81 6.77
CA ILE A 155 -0.08 -2.28 7.49
C ILE A 155 0.36 -3.26 8.59
N ALA A 156 -0.59 -3.80 9.36
CA ALA A 156 -0.30 -4.75 10.42
C ALA A 156 0.35 -6.03 9.86
N ALA A 157 -0.18 -6.59 8.77
CA ALA A 157 0.36 -7.79 8.13
C ALA A 157 1.75 -7.55 7.53
N SER A 158 2.01 -6.39 6.92
CA SER A 158 3.32 -6.01 6.42
C SER A 158 4.35 -5.92 7.55
N ASN A 159 4.00 -5.16 8.59
CA ASN A 159 4.88 -4.96 9.75
C ASN A 159 5.18 -6.28 10.51
N ALA A 160 4.22 -7.20 10.54
CA ALA A 160 4.43 -8.51 11.13
C ALA A 160 5.48 -9.34 10.38
N GLY A 161 5.50 -9.23 9.04
CA GLY A 161 6.52 -9.86 8.21
C GLY A 161 7.91 -9.34 8.53
N ASP A 162 8.07 -8.01 8.53
CA ASP A 162 9.33 -7.36 8.82
C ASP A 162 9.82 -7.70 10.26
N THR A 163 8.92 -7.66 11.23
CA THR A 163 9.23 -8.07 12.62
C THR A 163 9.69 -9.52 12.71
N ALA A 164 9.08 -10.43 11.92
CA ALA A 164 9.49 -11.83 11.90
C ALA A 164 10.92 -12.02 11.35
N GLN A 165 11.33 -11.24 10.35
CA GLN A 165 12.70 -11.24 9.84
C GLN A 165 13.68 -10.67 10.86
N ASP A 166 13.35 -9.57 11.53
CA ASP A 166 14.17 -8.97 12.56
C ASP A 166 14.41 -9.94 13.72
N LEU A 167 13.36 -10.61 14.18
CA LEU A 167 13.45 -11.62 15.23
C LEU A 167 14.27 -12.85 14.78
N LYS A 168 14.17 -13.25 13.51
CA LYS A 168 14.99 -14.32 12.96
C LYS A 168 16.47 -13.95 12.96
N THR A 169 16.80 -12.76 12.48
CA THR A 169 18.16 -12.22 12.52
C THR A 169 18.67 -12.14 13.96
N GLY A 170 17.86 -11.63 14.87
CA GLY A 170 18.19 -11.56 16.29
C GLY A 170 18.44 -12.92 16.91
N TYR A 171 17.66 -13.94 16.55
CA TYR A 171 17.89 -15.31 16.99
C TYR A 171 19.25 -15.83 16.56
N LEU A 172 19.64 -15.61 15.29
CA LEU A 172 20.93 -16.04 14.74
C LEU A 172 22.13 -15.39 15.44
N VAL A 173 22.01 -14.11 15.83
CA VAL A 173 23.08 -13.38 16.56
C VAL A 173 22.94 -13.48 18.09
N GLY A 174 22.00 -14.28 18.59
CA GLY A 174 21.80 -14.51 20.03
C GLY A 174 21.16 -13.33 20.78
N ALA A 175 20.41 -12.46 20.12
CA ALA A 175 19.69 -11.36 20.76
C ALA A 175 18.49 -11.84 21.60
N THR A 176 18.05 -11.01 22.55
CA THR A 176 16.90 -11.32 23.40
C THR A 176 15.61 -10.83 22.75
N PRO A 177 14.63 -11.72 22.41
CA PRO A 177 13.46 -11.37 21.61
C PRO A 177 12.60 -10.24 22.19
N TRP A 178 12.29 -10.24 23.49
CA TRP A 178 11.46 -9.21 24.10
C TRP A 178 12.05 -7.80 23.96
N LYS A 179 13.38 -7.66 24.01
CA LYS A 179 14.05 -6.37 23.81
C LYS A 179 13.90 -5.87 22.38
N GLN A 180 13.99 -6.75 21.39
CA GLN A 180 13.74 -6.43 19.98
C GLN A 180 12.28 -6.05 19.76
N GLN A 181 11.34 -6.82 20.31
CA GLN A 181 9.91 -6.53 20.22
C GLN A 181 9.56 -5.15 20.79
N VAL A 182 10.12 -4.79 21.95
CA VAL A 182 9.95 -3.45 22.53
C VAL A 182 10.57 -2.37 21.63
N ALA A 183 11.78 -2.60 21.10
CA ALA A 183 12.42 -1.65 20.19
C ALA A 183 11.60 -1.43 18.91
N VAL A 184 11.03 -2.50 18.32
CA VAL A 184 10.12 -2.42 17.16
C VAL A 184 8.88 -1.59 17.50
N MET A 185 8.28 -1.75 18.68
CA MET A 185 7.12 -0.95 19.10
C MET A 185 7.47 0.55 19.17
N PHE A 186 8.63 0.92 19.71
CA PHE A 186 9.10 2.32 19.66
C PHE A 186 9.31 2.79 18.22
N GLY A 187 9.92 1.97 17.38
CA GLY A 187 10.10 2.26 15.95
C GLY A 187 8.77 2.52 15.24
N VAL A 188 7.75 1.72 15.51
CA VAL A 188 6.40 1.91 14.96
C VAL A 188 5.78 3.24 15.37
N VAL A 189 5.91 3.65 16.62
CA VAL A 189 5.40 4.95 17.09
C VAL A 189 6.10 6.11 16.37
N ILE A 190 7.44 6.09 16.30
CA ILE A 190 8.22 7.11 15.60
C ILE A 190 7.87 7.12 14.10
N SER A 191 7.80 5.96 13.47
CA SER A 191 7.43 5.82 12.06
C SER A 191 6.02 6.35 11.77
N THR A 192 5.06 6.11 12.65
CA THR A 192 3.69 6.61 12.50
C THR A 192 3.67 8.13 12.43
N ILE A 193 4.44 8.81 13.29
CA ILE A 193 4.56 10.28 13.28
C ILE A 193 5.27 10.74 12.00
N ALA A 194 6.40 10.12 11.65
CA ALA A 194 7.20 10.47 10.48
C ALA A 194 6.40 10.26 9.17
N ILE A 195 5.76 9.10 9.01
CA ILE A 195 4.95 8.80 7.83
C ILE A 195 3.73 9.71 7.74
N GLY A 196 3.03 9.95 8.87
CA GLY A 196 1.88 10.83 8.92
C GLY A 196 2.23 12.27 8.50
N THR A 197 3.33 12.81 8.99
CA THR A 197 3.82 14.15 8.61
C THR A 197 4.25 14.21 7.15
N THR A 198 4.97 13.19 6.67
CA THR A 198 5.41 13.07 5.28
C THR A 198 4.22 12.97 4.32
N LEU A 199 3.25 12.09 4.60
CA LEU A 199 2.04 11.97 3.77
C LEU A 199 1.22 13.27 3.74
N ASN A 200 1.14 13.99 4.86
CA ASN A 200 0.46 15.28 4.90
C ASN A 200 1.21 16.34 4.07
N ALA A 201 2.54 16.37 4.13
CA ALA A 201 3.37 17.24 3.31
C ALA A 201 3.23 16.90 1.81
N MET A 202 3.30 15.62 1.45
CA MET A 202 3.07 15.16 0.08
C MET A 202 1.68 15.54 -0.42
N ASN A 203 0.66 15.34 0.40
CA ASN A 203 -0.72 15.65 0.02
C ASN A 203 -0.93 17.13 -0.26
N LYS A 204 -0.25 18.01 0.50
CA LYS A 204 -0.26 19.46 0.28
C LYS A 204 0.62 19.88 -0.90
N GLY A 205 1.82 19.33 -1.02
CA GLY A 205 2.78 19.70 -2.06
C GLY A 205 2.34 19.29 -3.47
N LEU A 206 1.65 18.17 -3.60
CA LEU A 206 1.21 17.63 -4.89
C LEU A 206 -0.25 17.96 -5.23
N GLU A 207 -0.96 18.70 -4.38
CA GLU A 207 -2.36 19.05 -4.64
C GLU A 207 -2.52 19.89 -5.91
N SER A 208 -3.69 19.77 -6.54
CA SER A 208 -4.04 20.56 -7.71
C SER A 208 -5.48 21.09 -7.63
N PHE A 209 -5.68 22.32 -8.04
CA PHE A 209 -6.96 22.96 -8.21
C PHE A 209 -7.19 23.16 -9.70
N GLN A 210 -8.21 22.50 -10.25
CA GLN A 210 -8.51 22.56 -11.68
C GLN A 210 -9.88 23.17 -11.90
N LYS A 211 -9.97 24.13 -12.83
CA LYS A 211 -11.26 24.67 -13.24
C LYS A 211 -12.02 23.62 -14.05
N LEU A 212 -13.28 23.39 -13.68
CA LEU A 212 -14.13 22.50 -14.45
C LEU A 212 -14.42 23.09 -15.83
N PRO A 213 -14.36 22.29 -16.90
CA PRO A 213 -14.67 22.75 -18.25
C PRO A 213 -16.09 23.35 -18.36
N THR A 214 -17.05 22.75 -17.65
CA THR A 214 -18.43 23.19 -17.53
C THR A 214 -18.77 23.33 -16.05
N PRO A 215 -18.98 24.57 -15.54
CA PRO A 215 -19.48 24.77 -14.17
C PRO A 215 -20.83 24.05 -14.01
N ARG A 216 -20.99 23.34 -12.90
CA ARG A 216 -22.23 22.61 -12.61
C ARG A 216 -23.05 23.37 -11.58
N ALA A 217 -24.22 23.84 -11.98
CA ALA A 217 -25.16 24.49 -11.08
C ALA A 217 -25.73 23.45 -10.09
N ILE A 218 -25.61 23.74 -8.81
CA ILE A 218 -26.13 22.92 -7.70
C ILE A 218 -26.67 23.85 -6.63
N SER A 219 -27.77 23.45 -5.99
CA SER A 219 -28.32 24.20 -4.85
C SER A 219 -27.70 23.66 -3.55
N LEU A 220 -27.12 24.55 -2.74
CA LEU A 220 -26.65 24.20 -1.40
C LEU A 220 -27.78 23.75 -0.44
N ALA A 221 -29.03 24.19 -0.71
CA ALA A 221 -30.18 23.79 0.09
C ALA A 221 -30.68 22.38 -0.24
N ALA A 222 -30.39 21.88 -1.46
CA ALA A 222 -30.78 20.56 -1.92
C ALA A 222 -29.58 19.89 -2.60
N LEU A 223 -28.62 19.41 -1.79
CA LEU A 223 -27.45 18.72 -2.30
C LEU A 223 -27.85 17.34 -2.85
N PRO A 224 -27.27 16.92 -3.98
CA PRO A 224 -27.45 15.58 -4.52
C PRO A 224 -27.02 14.51 -3.51
N GLU A 225 -27.62 13.33 -3.63
CA GLU A 225 -27.20 12.17 -2.83
C GLU A 225 -25.70 11.92 -2.98
N GLY A 226 -25.02 11.65 -1.87
CA GLY A 226 -23.57 11.43 -1.84
C GLY A 226 -22.72 12.71 -1.82
N VAL A 227 -23.32 13.91 -1.82
CA VAL A 227 -22.58 15.17 -1.70
C VAL A 227 -22.76 15.77 -0.32
N GLN A 228 -21.67 16.03 0.38
CA GLN A 228 -21.65 16.61 1.72
C GLN A 228 -21.05 18.00 1.70
N ASN A 229 -21.71 18.94 2.36
CA ASN A 229 -21.18 20.26 2.61
C ASN A 229 -20.23 20.23 3.81
N GLN A 230 -18.96 20.55 3.58
CA GLN A 230 -17.93 20.62 4.62
C GLN A 230 -17.70 22.04 5.17
N GLY A 231 -18.56 22.97 4.77
CA GLY A 231 -18.49 24.36 5.20
C GLY A 231 -17.57 25.21 4.32
N GLN A 232 -17.23 26.38 4.83
CA GLN A 232 -16.41 27.36 4.12
C GLN A 232 -14.98 26.85 3.90
N PHE A 233 -14.42 27.12 2.71
CA PHE A 233 -13.04 26.77 2.41
C PHE A 233 -12.08 27.58 3.30
N LYS A 234 -11.13 26.89 3.93
CA LYS A 234 -10.33 27.47 5.04
C LYS A 234 -9.07 28.22 4.59
N ARG A 235 -8.77 28.28 3.30
CA ARG A 235 -7.58 28.96 2.78
C ARG A 235 -7.96 30.28 2.16
N ASP A 236 -7.02 31.22 2.19
CA ASP A 236 -7.20 32.55 1.60
C ASP A 236 -6.91 32.53 0.10
N GLU A 237 -5.92 31.71 -0.32
CA GLU A 237 -5.44 31.66 -1.70
C GLU A 237 -5.07 30.23 -2.15
N PHE A 238 -5.13 29.98 -3.45
CA PHE A 238 -4.61 28.78 -4.08
C PHE A 238 -4.29 29.03 -5.55
N LYS A 239 -3.37 28.22 -6.10
CA LYS A 239 -2.96 28.30 -7.50
C LYS A 239 -3.83 27.37 -8.34
N LEU A 240 -4.48 27.93 -9.37
CA LEU A 240 -5.19 27.16 -10.38
C LEU A 240 -4.19 26.51 -11.34
N LYS A 241 -4.35 25.21 -11.54
CA LYS A 241 -3.58 24.45 -12.51
C LYS A 241 -4.45 24.09 -13.70
N GLY A 242 -3.86 24.15 -14.89
CA GLY A 242 -4.53 23.78 -16.13
C GLY A 242 -3.54 23.29 -17.17
N LYS A 243 -4.03 22.63 -18.22
CA LYS A 243 -3.20 22.26 -19.36
C LYS A 243 -2.98 23.50 -20.23
N VAL A 244 -1.72 23.83 -20.49
CA VAL A 244 -1.34 24.91 -21.39
C VAL A 244 -0.88 24.28 -22.70
N ASN A 245 -1.45 24.72 -23.83
CA ASN A 245 -1.12 24.23 -25.18
C ASN A 245 -1.20 22.70 -25.38
N GLY A 246 -2.13 22.03 -24.68
CA GLY A 246 -2.29 20.57 -24.81
C GLY A 246 -1.23 19.72 -24.11
N ALA A 247 -0.33 20.33 -23.35
CA ALA A 247 0.69 19.62 -22.57
C ALA A 247 0.06 18.65 -21.57
N ALA A 248 0.68 17.50 -21.39
CA ALA A 248 0.24 16.49 -20.42
C ALA A 248 0.41 16.99 -18.98
N GLU A 249 1.32 17.91 -18.72
CA GLU A 249 1.60 18.46 -17.41
C GLU A 249 0.73 19.68 -17.07
N LEU A 250 0.22 19.70 -15.83
CA LEU A 250 -0.62 20.79 -15.34
C LEU A 250 0.27 21.96 -14.87
N SER A 251 0.26 23.06 -15.61
CA SER A 251 0.96 24.31 -15.25
C SER A 251 0.06 25.22 -14.43
N VAL A 252 0.65 26.18 -13.69
CA VAL A 252 -0.09 27.23 -12.99
C VAL A 252 -0.67 28.20 -14.03
N VAL A 253 -2.01 28.23 -14.12
CA VAL A 253 -2.74 29.06 -15.11
C VAL A 253 -3.27 30.34 -14.47
N GLY A 254 -3.39 30.38 -13.14
CA GLY A 254 -3.92 31.54 -12.41
C GLY A 254 -3.83 31.34 -10.90
N GLU A 255 -4.12 32.40 -10.18
CA GLU A 255 -4.17 32.42 -8.73
C GLU A 255 -5.53 32.97 -8.25
N VAL A 256 -6.10 32.32 -7.24
CA VAL A 256 -7.34 32.76 -6.59
C VAL A 256 -6.95 33.33 -5.25
N THR A 257 -7.13 34.65 -5.07
CA THR A 257 -6.75 35.40 -3.87
C THR A 257 -7.87 35.55 -2.83
N ASP A 258 -9.10 35.22 -3.23
CA ASP A 258 -10.29 35.29 -2.33
C ASP A 258 -10.95 33.88 -2.28
N ALA A 259 -10.19 32.92 -1.80
CA ALA A 259 -10.62 31.53 -1.80
C ALA A 259 -11.64 31.22 -0.68
N LYS A 260 -11.71 32.04 0.35
CA LYS A 260 -12.72 31.91 1.44
C LYS A 260 -14.15 32.05 0.97
N LYS A 261 -14.39 32.69 -0.17
CA LYS A 261 -15.75 32.79 -0.74
C LYS A 261 -16.31 31.42 -1.18
N TYR A 262 -15.48 30.42 -1.41
CA TYR A 262 -15.91 29.10 -1.84
C TYR A 262 -16.38 28.25 -0.66
N VAL A 263 -17.35 27.39 -0.94
CA VAL A 263 -17.83 26.33 -0.04
C VAL A 263 -17.21 25.01 -0.49
N LEU A 264 -16.64 24.27 0.45
CA LEU A 264 -16.05 22.96 0.18
C LEU A 264 -17.14 21.90 0.18
N LEU A 265 -17.28 21.22 -0.95
CA LEU A 265 -18.16 20.06 -1.12
C LEU A 265 -17.31 18.80 -1.26
N ASN A 266 -17.76 17.72 -0.64
CA ASN A 266 -17.16 16.40 -0.77
C ASN A 266 -18.18 15.45 -1.40
N ALA A 267 -17.89 14.94 -2.59
CA ALA A 267 -18.73 13.98 -3.30
C ALA A 267 -18.17 12.57 -3.08
N ILE A 268 -19.02 11.65 -2.61
CA ILE A 268 -18.69 10.25 -2.40
C ILE A 268 -19.92 9.42 -2.80
N GLY A 269 -19.78 8.61 -3.88
CA GLY A 269 -20.86 7.79 -4.39
C GLY A 269 -22.02 8.57 -4.97
N SER A 270 -21.81 9.80 -5.41
CA SER A 270 -22.86 10.64 -6.01
C SER A 270 -23.14 10.20 -7.46
N PRO A 271 -24.43 10.14 -7.88
CA PRO A 271 -24.77 9.86 -9.28
C PRO A 271 -24.47 11.05 -10.21
N VAL A 272 -24.23 12.24 -9.67
CA VAL A 272 -24.08 13.50 -10.44
C VAL A 272 -22.62 13.94 -10.53
N LEU A 273 -21.82 13.69 -9.50
CA LEU A 273 -20.42 14.10 -9.40
C LEU A 273 -19.54 12.86 -9.21
N GLU A 274 -18.37 12.87 -9.82
CA GLU A 274 -17.33 11.89 -9.51
C GLU A 274 -16.85 12.04 -8.06
N ASP A 275 -16.32 10.95 -7.47
CA ASP A 275 -15.80 11.00 -6.12
C ASP A 275 -14.64 12.00 -6.04
N GLY A 276 -14.73 12.95 -5.10
CA GLY A 276 -13.72 13.98 -4.97
C GLY A 276 -14.19 15.22 -4.21
N LYS A 277 -13.28 16.18 -4.10
CA LYS A 277 -13.55 17.46 -3.45
C LYS A 277 -13.75 18.56 -4.49
N TYR A 278 -14.74 19.42 -4.24
CA TYR A 278 -15.13 20.46 -5.15
C TYR A 278 -15.33 21.78 -4.41
N LEU A 279 -15.02 22.88 -5.08
CA LEU A 279 -15.25 24.21 -4.59
C LEU A 279 -16.48 24.80 -5.30
N PHE A 280 -17.50 25.07 -4.50
CA PHE A 280 -18.74 25.70 -4.93
C PHE A 280 -18.65 27.19 -4.69
N ASN A 281 -19.00 27.97 -5.70
CA ASN A 281 -19.08 29.42 -5.60
C ASN A 281 -20.54 29.85 -5.28
N PRO A 282 -20.82 30.40 -4.08
CA PRO A 282 -22.17 30.83 -3.74
C PRO A 282 -22.69 31.98 -4.60
N GLN A 283 -21.80 32.80 -5.20
CA GLN A 283 -22.20 33.93 -6.05
C GLN A 283 -22.73 33.48 -7.41
N THR A 284 -22.11 32.46 -7.99
CA THR A 284 -22.51 31.90 -9.28
C THR A 284 -23.51 30.74 -9.15
N GLY A 285 -23.68 30.22 -7.94
CA GLY A 285 -24.54 29.06 -7.68
C GLY A 285 -24.02 27.76 -8.33
N ALA A 286 -22.71 27.65 -8.62
CA ALA A 286 -22.13 26.55 -9.35
C ALA A 286 -20.84 26.02 -8.73
N ILE A 287 -20.57 24.75 -8.99
CA ILE A 287 -19.27 24.15 -8.75
C ILE A 287 -18.36 24.55 -9.92
N GLU A 288 -17.28 25.24 -9.61
CA GLU A 288 -16.36 25.79 -10.61
C GLU A 288 -15.02 25.05 -10.62
N ILE A 289 -14.56 24.55 -9.46
CA ILE A 289 -13.21 24.06 -9.28
C ILE A 289 -13.25 22.66 -8.65
N GLN A 290 -12.47 21.76 -9.21
CA GLN A 290 -12.17 20.47 -8.60
C GLN A 290 -10.84 20.57 -7.84
N TRP A 291 -10.86 20.17 -6.58
CA TRP A 291 -9.67 20.06 -5.74
C TRP A 291 -9.25 18.62 -5.63
N THR A 292 -8.16 18.27 -6.30
CA THR A 292 -7.53 16.96 -6.17
C THR A 292 -6.39 17.07 -5.16
N GLN A 293 -6.49 16.31 -4.08
CA GLN A 293 -5.42 16.20 -3.10
C GLN A 293 -4.23 15.46 -3.72
N GLY A 294 -3.01 15.66 -3.20
CA GLY A 294 -1.79 15.21 -3.86
C GLY A 294 -1.71 13.72 -4.13
N ILE A 295 -2.04 12.89 -3.13
CA ILE A 295 -2.10 11.43 -3.28
C ILE A 295 -3.40 11.05 -3.98
N GLY A 296 -3.30 10.33 -5.09
CA GLY A 296 -4.41 10.03 -6.01
C GLY A 296 -4.55 11.00 -7.19
N SER A 297 -3.71 12.05 -7.24
CA SER A 297 -3.58 12.93 -8.40
C SER A 297 -2.81 12.29 -9.56
N GLU A 298 -2.76 12.95 -10.72
CA GLU A 298 -1.94 12.51 -11.86
C GLU A 298 -0.44 12.41 -11.51
N LYS A 299 0.03 13.24 -10.57
CA LYS A 299 1.44 13.24 -10.11
C LYS A 299 1.78 12.15 -9.09
N ALA A 300 0.79 11.71 -8.32
CA ALA A 300 0.94 10.66 -7.33
C ALA A 300 -0.24 9.68 -7.43
N ALA A 301 -0.29 8.96 -8.54
CA ALA A 301 -1.38 8.04 -8.84
C ALA A 301 -1.45 6.91 -7.80
N ALA A 302 -2.67 6.61 -7.33
CA ALA A 302 -2.96 5.51 -6.41
C ALA A 302 -3.92 4.50 -7.07
N PRO A 303 -3.46 3.73 -8.09
CA PRO A 303 -4.33 2.86 -8.88
C PRO A 303 -4.96 1.75 -8.03
N GLN A 304 -4.22 1.20 -7.07
CA GLN A 304 -4.75 0.17 -6.16
C GLN A 304 -5.86 0.72 -5.27
N GLY A 305 -5.68 1.91 -4.69
CA GLY A 305 -6.70 2.55 -3.87
C GLY A 305 -7.99 2.82 -4.65
N ARG A 306 -7.88 3.34 -5.87
CA ARG A 306 -9.03 3.55 -6.78
C ARG A 306 -9.74 2.24 -7.12
N LEU A 307 -8.99 1.20 -7.43
CA LEU A 307 -9.56 -0.11 -7.75
C LEU A 307 -10.31 -0.69 -6.56
N MET A 308 -9.72 -0.64 -5.36
CA MET A 308 -10.37 -1.12 -4.14
C MET A 308 -11.63 -0.32 -3.80
N ALA A 309 -11.58 1.00 -3.92
CA ALA A 309 -12.76 1.85 -3.74
C ALA A 309 -13.89 1.46 -4.72
N THR A 310 -13.55 1.24 -5.99
CA THR A 310 -14.52 0.81 -7.01
C THR A 310 -15.15 -0.56 -6.67
N VAL A 311 -14.35 -1.52 -6.21
CA VAL A 311 -14.85 -2.85 -5.81
C VAL A 311 -15.81 -2.73 -4.63
N ILE A 312 -15.40 -2.02 -3.58
CA ILE A 312 -16.19 -1.89 -2.35
C ILE A 312 -17.48 -1.13 -2.62
N ASN A 313 -17.41 0.01 -3.29
CA ASN A 313 -18.58 0.79 -3.66
C ASN A 313 -19.52 -0.02 -4.56
N GLY A 314 -18.98 -0.78 -5.49
CA GLY A 314 -19.75 -1.67 -6.34
C GLY A 314 -20.47 -2.78 -5.58
N ILE A 315 -19.83 -3.38 -4.56
CA ILE A 315 -20.43 -4.39 -3.70
C ILE A 315 -21.54 -3.77 -2.86
N LEU A 316 -21.26 -2.66 -2.16
CA LEU A 316 -22.21 -2.03 -1.24
C LEU A 316 -23.41 -1.44 -1.98
N SER A 317 -23.21 -0.80 -3.15
CA SER A 317 -24.30 -0.22 -3.96
C SER A 317 -25.03 -1.26 -4.81
N ARG A 318 -24.59 -2.51 -4.85
CA ARG A 318 -25.11 -3.58 -5.73
C ARG A 318 -25.11 -3.22 -7.22
N LYS A 319 -24.30 -2.24 -7.64
CA LYS A 319 -24.19 -1.73 -9.01
C LYS A 319 -22.90 -2.17 -9.71
N LEU A 320 -22.37 -3.35 -9.37
CA LEU A 320 -21.20 -3.89 -10.06
C LEU A 320 -21.56 -4.28 -11.50
N PRO A 321 -20.72 -3.92 -12.48
CA PRO A 321 -20.85 -4.44 -13.85
C PRO A 321 -20.41 -5.91 -13.89
N TRP A 322 -21.27 -6.81 -13.43
CA TRP A 322 -20.97 -8.22 -13.23
C TRP A 322 -20.37 -8.90 -14.46
N GLY A 323 -20.81 -8.53 -15.67
CA GLY A 323 -20.24 -9.09 -16.90
C GLY A 323 -18.73 -8.85 -17.03
N LEU A 324 -18.27 -7.62 -16.77
CA LEU A 324 -16.85 -7.27 -16.78
C LEU A 324 -16.07 -7.89 -15.60
N VAL A 325 -16.71 -8.00 -14.43
CA VAL A 325 -16.10 -8.63 -13.25
C VAL A 325 -15.88 -10.12 -13.53
N LEU A 326 -16.92 -10.83 -14.01
CA LEU A 326 -16.85 -12.25 -14.33
C LEU A 326 -15.86 -12.55 -15.48
N LEU A 327 -15.76 -11.67 -16.47
CA LEU A 327 -14.74 -11.78 -17.51
C LEU A 327 -13.32 -11.71 -16.89
N GLY A 328 -13.08 -10.79 -15.95
CA GLY A 328 -11.82 -10.72 -15.22
C GLY A 328 -11.53 -11.99 -14.41
N VAL A 329 -12.54 -12.53 -13.74
CA VAL A 329 -12.46 -13.81 -13.00
C VAL A 329 -12.10 -14.96 -13.96
N ALA A 330 -12.80 -15.08 -15.09
CA ALA A 330 -12.57 -16.14 -16.08
C ALA A 330 -11.15 -16.09 -16.65
N LEU A 331 -10.65 -14.88 -16.96
CA LEU A 331 -9.27 -14.71 -17.44
C LEU A 331 -8.25 -15.16 -16.39
N VAL A 332 -8.43 -14.79 -15.14
CA VAL A 332 -7.54 -15.20 -14.04
C VAL A 332 -7.55 -16.72 -13.86
N LEU A 333 -8.72 -17.35 -13.89
CA LEU A 333 -8.83 -18.81 -13.82
C LEU A 333 -8.12 -19.48 -15.00
N GLY A 334 -8.28 -18.95 -16.21
CA GLY A 334 -7.57 -19.46 -17.39
C GLY A 334 -6.06 -19.36 -17.26
N ILE A 335 -5.54 -18.23 -16.81
CA ILE A 335 -4.11 -18.00 -16.59
C ILE A 335 -3.56 -18.92 -15.49
N GLU A 336 -4.32 -19.13 -14.42
CA GLU A 336 -3.96 -20.04 -13.33
C GLU A 336 -3.87 -21.51 -13.82
N LEU A 337 -4.81 -21.92 -14.68
CA LEU A 337 -4.79 -23.26 -15.28
C LEU A 337 -3.62 -23.46 -16.24
N LEU A 338 -3.10 -22.39 -16.84
CA LEU A 338 -1.87 -22.41 -17.65
C LEU A 338 -0.60 -22.48 -16.81
N GLY A 339 -0.70 -22.52 -15.48
CA GLY A 339 0.45 -22.59 -14.56
C GLY A 339 1.14 -21.26 -14.29
N VAL A 340 0.56 -20.14 -14.75
CA VAL A 340 1.09 -18.80 -14.48
C VAL A 340 0.43 -18.24 -13.20
N ARG A 341 1.23 -17.62 -12.34
CA ARG A 341 0.72 -17.01 -11.11
C ARG A 341 -0.31 -15.93 -11.44
N SER A 342 -1.56 -16.18 -11.08
CA SER A 342 -2.70 -15.31 -11.44
C SER A 342 -2.61 -13.90 -10.86
N LEU A 343 -1.98 -13.73 -9.69
CA LEU A 343 -1.84 -12.42 -9.04
C LEU A 343 -0.98 -11.47 -9.89
N THR A 344 0.11 -11.96 -10.47
CA THR A 344 0.99 -11.13 -11.32
C THR A 344 0.26 -10.66 -12.57
N PHE A 345 -0.52 -11.52 -13.20
CA PHE A 345 -1.38 -11.16 -14.33
C PHE A 345 -2.44 -10.14 -13.93
N ALA A 346 -3.14 -10.37 -12.81
CA ALA A 346 -4.18 -9.48 -12.32
C ALA A 346 -3.64 -8.08 -12.02
N VAL A 347 -2.45 -7.97 -11.43
CA VAL A 347 -1.77 -6.69 -11.17
C VAL A 347 -1.45 -5.98 -12.50
N GLY A 348 -0.91 -6.70 -13.48
CA GLY A 348 -0.63 -6.14 -14.81
C GLY A 348 -1.88 -5.65 -15.54
N ALA A 349 -3.03 -6.27 -15.32
CA ALA A 349 -4.28 -5.92 -15.97
C ALA A 349 -4.88 -4.56 -15.55
N TYR A 350 -4.47 -3.99 -14.41
CA TYR A 350 -4.98 -2.68 -13.97
C TYR A 350 -3.91 -1.59 -13.89
N LEU A 351 -2.64 -1.95 -13.95
CA LEU A 351 -1.54 -0.97 -13.99
C LEU A 351 -1.47 -0.27 -15.34
N SER A 352 -0.88 0.93 -15.36
CA SER A 352 -0.60 1.63 -16.60
C SER A 352 0.44 0.87 -17.45
N ILE A 353 0.36 1.00 -18.76
CA ILE A 353 1.31 0.37 -19.70
C ILE A 353 2.74 0.78 -19.39
N GLY A 354 2.98 2.05 -19.01
CA GLY A 354 4.32 2.51 -18.64
C GLY A 354 4.91 1.75 -17.45
N THR A 355 4.11 1.53 -16.39
CA THR A 355 4.54 0.76 -15.23
C THR A 355 4.77 -0.72 -15.57
N THR A 356 3.85 -1.31 -16.35
CA THR A 356 3.96 -2.72 -16.76
C THR A 356 5.17 -2.95 -17.66
N LEU A 357 5.48 -2.00 -18.55
CA LEU A 357 6.66 -2.06 -19.42
C LEU A 357 7.96 -2.01 -18.60
N ALA A 358 8.03 -1.15 -17.58
CA ALA A 358 9.18 -1.09 -16.68
C ALA A 358 9.41 -2.41 -15.94
N ILE A 359 8.33 -3.03 -15.44
CA ILE A 359 8.38 -4.36 -14.81
C ILE A 359 8.83 -5.42 -15.80
N PHE A 360 8.32 -5.39 -17.03
CA PHE A 360 8.72 -6.30 -18.09
C PHE A 360 10.21 -6.19 -18.43
N CYS A 361 10.74 -4.96 -18.57
CA CYS A 361 12.16 -4.73 -18.80
C CYS A 361 13.03 -5.30 -17.67
N GLY A 362 12.63 -5.11 -16.40
CA GLY A 362 13.31 -5.71 -15.26
C GLY A 362 13.30 -7.25 -15.30
N GLY A 363 12.14 -7.84 -15.63
CA GLY A 363 12.00 -9.29 -15.82
C GLY A 363 12.84 -9.83 -16.97
N LEU A 364 12.94 -9.10 -18.07
CA LEU A 364 13.79 -9.46 -19.21
C LEU A 364 15.28 -9.46 -18.82
N ILE A 365 15.73 -8.44 -18.07
CA ILE A 365 17.10 -8.37 -17.56
C ILE A 365 17.39 -9.56 -16.66
N ARG A 366 16.50 -9.89 -15.73
CA ARG A 366 16.62 -11.08 -14.88
C ARG A 366 16.76 -12.36 -15.71
N TRP A 367 15.88 -12.55 -16.69
CA TRP A 367 15.93 -13.71 -17.59
C TRP A 367 17.27 -13.79 -18.35
N LEU A 368 17.79 -12.67 -18.84
CA LEU A 368 19.10 -12.62 -19.51
C LEU A 368 20.24 -13.03 -18.58
N VAL A 369 20.20 -12.62 -17.30
CA VAL A 369 21.19 -13.00 -16.30
C VAL A 369 21.12 -14.49 -16.01
N GLU A 370 19.91 -15.03 -15.78
CA GLU A 370 19.68 -16.46 -15.51
C GLU A 370 20.11 -17.32 -16.72
N GLN A 371 19.83 -16.87 -17.94
CA GLN A 371 20.28 -17.57 -19.14
C GLN A 371 21.80 -17.54 -19.30
N ALA A 372 22.45 -16.43 -18.94
CA ALA A 372 23.90 -16.33 -18.96
C ALA A 372 24.56 -17.25 -17.90
N ALA A 373 23.99 -17.34 -16.70
CA ALA A 373 24.43 -18.23 -15.63
C ALA A 373 24.26 -19.73 -16.04
N ALA A 374 23.11 -20.09 -16.63
CA ALA A 374 22.86 -21.43 -17.14
C ALA A 374 23.87 -21.85 -18.23
N ARG A 375 24.27 -20.93 -19.13
CA ARG A 375 25.30 -21.17 -20.13
C ARG A 375 26.69 -21.30 -19.52
N ALA A 376 26.94 -20.71 -18.36
CA ALA A 376 28.19 -20.86 -17.61
C ALA A 376 28.24 -22.15 -16.77
N GLY A 377 27.18 -22.97 -16.78
CA GLY A 377 27.12 -24.25 -16.05
C GLY A 377 26.68 -24.06 -14.59
N GLU A 378 26.24 -22.90 -14.18
CA GLU A 378 25.66 -22.68 -12.85
C GLU A 378 24.26 -23.34 -12.78
N GLY A 379 24.01 -24.11 -11.71
CA GLY A 379 22.71 -24.74 -11.48
C GLY A 379 21.59 -23.72 -11.27
N ALA A 380 20.32 -24.13 -11.45
CA ALA A 380 19.18 -23.31 -11.17
C ALA A 380 19.15 -22.95 -9.66
N LYS A 381 19.12 -21.66 -9.35
CA LYS A 381 19.03 -21.15 -7.96
C LYS A 381 17.62 -21.38 -7.42
N THR A 382 17.53 -21.76 -6.15
CA THR A 382 16.27 -21.80 -5.43
C THR A 382 15.67 -20.39 -5.26
N ASP A 383 14.37 -20.29 -4.98
CA ASP A 383 13.71 -18.99 -4.75
C ASP A 383 14.43 -18.19 -3.64
N ALA A 384 14.84 -18.84 -2.56
CA ALA A 384 15.57 -18.22 -1.45
C ALA A 384 16.97 -17.73 -1.86
N GLU A 385 17.73 -18.50 -2.62
CA GLU A 385 19.05 -18.09 -3.15
C GLU A 385 18.93 -16.95 -4.17
N SER A 386 17.85 -16.92 -4.94
CA SER A 386 17.61 -15.83 -5.90
C SER A 386 17.30 -14.50 -5.20
N GLU A 387 16.69 -14.51 -4.01
CA GLU A 387 16.42 -13.31 -3.23
C GLU A 387 17.69 -12.65 -2.68
N VAL A 388 18.69 -13.45 -2.33
CA VAL A 388 19.98 -12.97 -1.80
C VAL A 388 21.02 -12.75 -2.92
N SER A 389 20.64 -12.92 -4.19
CA SER A 389 21.53 -12.71 -5.33
C SER A 389 22.00 -11.25 -5.46
N SER A 390 23.20 -11.05 -6.04
CA SER A 390 23.78 -9.72 -6.30
C SER A 390 22.81 -8.80 -7.06
N GLY A 391 22.06 -9.36 -8.01
CA GLY A 391 21.05 -8.62 -8.78
C GLY A 391 19.88 -8.16 -7.94
N SER A 392 19.37 -9.03 -7.06
CA SER A 392 18.27 -8.70 -6.14
C SER A 392 18.68 -7.64 -5.13
N LEU A 393 19.87 -7.74 -4.55
CA LEU A 393 20.41 -6.76 -3.62
C LEU A 393 20.62 -5.39 -4.29
N PHE A 394 21.17 -5.39 -5.51
CA PHE A 394 21.33 -4.15 -6.28
C PHE A 394 19.98 -3.53 -6.63
N ALA A 395 18.99 -4.32 -7.05
CA ALA A 395 17.63 -3.86 -7.33
C ALA A 395 16.96 -3.27 -6.08
N SER A 396 17.17 -3.89 -4.91
CA SER A 396 16.67 -3.36 -3.61
C SER A 396 17.28 -1.99 -3.29
N GLY A 397 18.59 -1.82 -3.56
CA GLY A 397 19.25 -0.51 -3.46
C GLY A 397 18.67 0.54 -4.40
N LEU A 398 18.34 0.16 -5.65
CA LEU A 398 17.68 1.06 -6.60
C LEU A 398 16.27 1.46 -6.13
N ILE A 399 15.50 0.54 -5.56
CA ILE A 399 14.18 0.84 -4.98
C ILE A 399 14.31 1.83 -3.83
N ALA A 400 15.24 1.58 -2.91
CA ALA A 400 15.48 2.46 -1.76
C ALA A 400 15.90 3.87 -2.21
N SER A 401 16.86 3.97 -3.15
CA SER A 401 17.31 5.25 -3.70
C SER A 401 16.20 5.99 -4.43
N GLY A 402 15.38 5.27 -5.21
CA GLY A 402 14.20 5.82 -5.89
C GLY A 402 13.20 6.41 -4.91
N GLY A 403 12.94 5.74 -3.79
CA GLY A 403 12.08 6.23 -2.71
C GLY A 403 12.62 7.52 -2.08
N ILE A 404 13.92 7.55 -1.72
CA ILE A 404 14.58 8.74 -1.15
C ILE A 404 14.53 9.92 -2.13
N MET A 405 14.90 9.69 -3.40
CA MET A 405 14.89 10.73 -4.43
C MET A 405 13.48 11.24 -4.73
N GLY A 406 12.48 10.35 -4.68
CA GLY A 406 11.07 10.71 -4.80
C GLY A 406 10.61 11.64 -3.67
N LEU A 407 10.97 11.34 -2.43
CA LEU A 407 10.68 12.21 -1.27
C LEU A 407 11.38 13.56 -1.37
N LEU A 408 12.65 13.58 -1.79
CA LEU A 408 13.39 14.82 -2.04
C LEU A 408 12.71 15.64 -3.16
N GLY A 409 12.26 15.01 -4.23
CA GLY A 409 11.51 15.65 -5.30
C GLY A 409 10.21 16.30 -4.80
N VAL A 410 9.47 15.64 -3.92
CA VAL A 410 8.27 16.21 -3.28
C VAL A 410 8.64 17.38 -2.37
N ALA A 411 9.71 17.25 -1.59
CA ALA A 411 10.18 18.32 -0.70
C ALA A 411 10.56 19.57 -1.51
N THR A 412 11.25 19.44 -2.64
CA THR A 412 11.58 20.57 -3.50
C THR A 412 10.35 21.25 -4.08
N GLN A 413 9.31 20.47 -4.45
CA GLN A 413 8.03 21.03 -4.92
C GLN A 413 7.28 21.74 -3.78
N ALA A 414 7.27 21.17 -2.58
CA ALA A 414 6.62 21.77 -1.41
C ALA A 414 7.29 23.09 -0.99
N LEU A 415 8.59 23.18 -1.15
CA LEU A 415 9.40 24.39 -0.87
C LEU A 415 9.43 25.39 -2.05
N ASN A 416 8.72 25.11 -3.15
CA ASN A 416 8.73 25.89 -4.39
C ASN A 416 10.16 26.12 -4.95
N LEU A 417 11.08 25.19 -4.71
CA LEU A 417 12.43 25.24 -5.26
C LEU A 417 12.37 24.81 -6.74
N THR A 418 12.65 25.74 -7.62
CA THR A 418 12.75 25.46 -9.06
C THR A 418 14.21 25.21 -9.44
N PHE A 419 14.54 24.00 -9.80
CA PHE A 419 15.86 23.69 -10.36
C PHE A 419 15.88 24.00 -11.86
N PRO A 420 16.89 24.74 -12.37
CA PRO A 420 17.02 25.05 -13.80
C PRO A 420 17.05 23.79 -14.69
N ALA A 421 17.54 22.67 -14.14
CA ALA A 421 17.63 21.40 -14.85
C ALA A 421 16.25 20.83 -15.26
N PHE A 422 15.18 21.18 -14.54
CA PHE A 422 13.82 20.66 -14.79
C PHE A 422 12.93 21.66 -15.57
N LYS A 423 13.51 22.66 -16.19
CA LYS A 423 12.76 23.55 -17.10
C LYS A 423 12.69 22.94 -18.50
N GLU A 424 11.53 23.05 -19.16
CA GLU A 424 11.31 22.60 -20.55
C GLU A 424 12.32 23.18 -21.56
N THR A 425 12.91 24.32 -21.23
CA THR A 425 13.95 24.97 -22.04
C THR A 425 15.30 24.25 -21.97
N ASN A 426 15.49 23.30 -21.05
CA ASN A 426 16.74 22.57 -20.93
C ASN A 426 16.80 21.44 -21.97
N PRO A 427 17.86 21.32 -22.79
CA PRO A 427 18.00 20.23 -23.74
C PRO A 427 18.06 18.84 -23.11
N PHE A 428 18.35 18.74 -21.80
CA PHE A 428 18.29 17.49 -21.03
C PHE A 428 16.89 17.11 -20.57
N TYR A 429 15.90 17.99 -20.69
CA TYR A 429 14.50 17.71 -20.38
C TYR A 429 13.75 17.19 -21.61
N LYS A 430 14.28 16.12 -22.23
CA LYS A 430 13.70 15.49 -23.42
C LYS A 430 13.45 14.02 -23.15
N ASP A 431 12.41 13.46 -23.76
CA ASP A 431 12.02 12.06 -23.58
C ASP A 431 13.15 11.07 -23.88
N TRP A 432 14.00 11.36 -24.88
CA TRP A 432 15.11 10.48 -25.22
C TRP A 432 16.17 10.40 -24.10
N VAL A 433 16.36 11.46 -23.31
CA VAL A 433 17.26 11.45 -22.15
C VAL A 433 16.73 10.52 -21.07
N SER A 434 15.41 10.56 -20.82
CA SER A 434 14.76 9.65 -19.90
C SER A 434 14.91 8.19 -20.33
N VAL A 435 14.77 7.90 -21.63
CA VAL A 435 15.00 6.56 -22.19
C VAL A 435 16.45 6.14 -22.02
N LEU A 436 17.40 7.04 -22.27
CA LEU A 436 18.83 6.76 -22.07
C LEU A 436 19.15 6.46 -20.61
N CYS A 437 18.66 7.28 -19.67
CA CYS A 437 18.84 7.04 -18.24
C CYS A 437 18.24 5.68 -17.81
N PHE A 438 17.06 5.33 -18.32
CA PHE A 438 16.44 4.05 -18.04
C PHE A 438 17.25 2.87 -18.61
N ALA A 439 17.80 3.03 -19.81
CA ALA A 439 18.69 2.03 -20.42
C ALA A 439 19.99 1.88 -19.63
N MET A 440 20.56 2.98 -19.13
CA MET A 440 21.74 2.94 -18.25
C MET A 440 21.45 2.21 -16.93
N LEU A 441 20.28 2.44 -16.31
CA LEU A 441 19.86 1.70 -15.13
C LEU A 441 19.73 0.21 -15.42
N GLY A 442 19.10 -0.16 -16.52
CA GLY A 442 18.99 -1.55 -16.97
C GLY A 442 20.33 -2.22 -17.20
N THR A 443 21.26 -1.51 -17.85
CA THR A 443 22.63 -1.99 -18.11
C THR A 443 23.40 -2.16 -16.81
N SER A 444 23.31 -1.21 -15.88
CA SER A 444 23.94 -1.32 -14.56
C SER A 444 23.39 -2.51 -13.77
N LEU A 445 22.08 -2.71 -13.77
CA LEU A 445 21.43 -3.86 -13.13
C LEU A 445 21.97 -5.18 -13.72
N TYR A 446 22.04 -5.29 -15.05
CA TYR A 446 22.59 -6.47 -15.72
C TYR A 446 24.05 -6.72 -15.34
N TYR A 447 24.87 -5.67 -15.33
CA TYR A 447 26.29 -5.76 -14.99
C TYR A 447 26.52 -6.24 -13.55
N PHE A 448 25.82 -5.62 -12.59
CA PHE A 448 25.97 -5.98 -11.18
C PHE A 448 25.34 -7.35 -10.85
N ALA A 449 24.25 -7.71 -11.51
CA ALA A 449 23.59 -9.01 -11.32
C ALA A 449 24.49 -10.20 -11.78
N ARG A 450 25.43 -9.97 -12.69
CA ARG A 450 26.37 -10.99 -13.14
C ARG A 450 27.61 -11.12 -12.25
N LYS A 451 27.84 -10.20 -11.32
CA LYS A 451 28.96 -10.34 -10.40
C LYS A 451 28.68 -11.46 -9.41
N PRO A 452 29.60 -12.42 -9.25
CA PRO A 452 29.47 -13.44 -8.22
C PRO A 452 29.46 -12.74 -6.84
N MET A 453 28.63 -13.24 -5.94
CA MET A 453 28.76 -12.87 -4.53
C MET A 453 30.15 -13.30 -4.02
N PRO A 454 30.72 -12.61 -3.02
CA PRO A 454 31.94 -13.11 -2.36
C PRO A 454 31.71 -14.56 -1.96
N SER A 455 32.54 -15.45 -2.44
CA SER A 455 32.36 -16.90 -2.33
C SER A 455 32.21 -17.34 -0.86
N GLU A 456 31.58 -18.48 -0.66
CA GLU A 456 31.48 -19.20 0.63
C GLU A 456 32.80 -19.20 1.42
N ALA A 457 33.94 -19.19 0.74
CA ALA A 457 35.27 -19.09 1.33
C ALA A 457 35.48 -17.83 2.21
N VAL A 458 34.80 -16.72 1.91
CA VAL A 458 34.83 -15.52 2.78
C VAL A 458 33.91 -15.70 3.97
N LEU A 459 32.81 -16.41 3.81
CA LEU A 459 31.89 -16.74 4.92
C LEU A 459 32.54 -17.77 5.86
N GLU A 460 33.21 -18.79 5.33
CA GLU A 460 33.99 -19.73 6.13
C GLU A 460 35.15 -19.04 6.88
N ALA A 461 35.86 -18.13 6.23
CA ALA A 461 36.94 -17.37 6.89
C ALA A 461 36.40 -16.45 8.01
N VAL A 462 35.18 -15.88 7.85
CA VAL A 462 34.52 -15.09 8.91
C VAL A 462 33.98 -15.99 10.01
N GLU A 463 33.46 -17.17 9.68
CA GLU A 463 33.00 -18.15 10.66
C GLU A 463 34.18 -18.73 11.49
N ASP A 464 35.31 -19.02 10.85
CA ASP A 464 36.53 -19.46 11.53
C ASP A 464 37.13 -18.35 12.45
N GLU A 465 37.05 -17.09 12.03
CA GLU A 465 37.46 -15.95 12.87
C GLU A 465 36.52 -15.75 14.06
N PHE A 466 35.25 -16.05 13.92
CA PHE A 466 34.25 -15.96 15.00
C PHE A 466 34.35 -17.12 15.99
N ASN A 467 34.66 -18.32 15.49
CA ASN A 467 34.82 -19.51 16.34
C ASN A 467 36.17 -19.55 17.12
N ASN A 468 37.15 -18.77 16.64
CA ASN A 468 38.46 -18.62 17.31
C ASN A 468 38.54 -17.43 18.29
N ARG A 469 37.47 -16.69 18.46
CA ARG A 469 37.30 -15.65 19.50
C ARG A 469 36.38 -16.12 20.63
#